data_bb4d0cdb8b22306623c70bea94659007
#
_entry.id   bb4d0cdb8b22306623c70bea94659007
#
_cell.length_a   1.000
_cell.length_b   1.000
_cell.length_c   1.000
_cell.angle_alpha   90.00
_cell.angle_beta   90.00
_cell.angle_gamma   90.00
#
_symmetry.space_group_name_H-M   'P 1'
#
loop_
_entity.id
_entity.type
_entity.pdbx_description
1 polymer ?
#
loop_
_entity_poly.entity_id
_entity_poly.type
_entity_poly.pdbx_seq_one_letter_code
_entity_poly.pdbx_strand_id
1 'polypeptide(L)'
;MSGGTGDAPLPTRLELPAGALLRPLVSSDADLLHAVIGEQRPWLAALLRGDDPAALPSASLGDDVRGLLRLEEESRAGRAHAFLLVGPDRTEALGALSVRPGGGDSAEASWWVVPAVRGSRLEEELDAYARRWLQQHWPFDTVTTPDNHPDDPASLAGANIVALVPVAPGRTALADTDAASAALLWAEYRTAHPGVDEALPPVEAFGDSTAMADELLGLVRRGVKTATASLAEEGAPVAGDHWIVCDGAGAARVVLVTDDVRTGPLDSVDDAFAWAEGEGDRTRASWLDGHRRYFARVSPGGIGDVVFERFHVVWPEADAERAAAFARSVGAFRPEELDGTPAQT
;
A
#
# COMPACT_ATOMS: atom_id res chain seq x y z
N MET A 1 35.33 -23.42 -8.37
CA MET A 1 34.65 -23.45 -7.04
C MET A 1 33.53 -22.43 -7.11
N SER A 2 32.32 -22.91 -7.40
CA SER A 2 31.14 -22.07 -7.54
C SER A 2 30.69 -21.68 -6.13
N GLY A 3 30.99 -20.45 -5.74
CA GLY A 3 30.39 -19.83 -4.56
C GLY A 3 28.96 -19.48 -4.90
N GLY A 4 28.00 -20.23 -4.39
CA GLY A 4 26.60 -19.85 -4.42
C GLY A 4 26.44 -18.54 -3.66
N THR A 5 26.12 -17.48 -4.36
CA THR A 5 25.61 -16.26 -3.76
C THR A 5 24.28 -16.60 -3.13
N GLY A 6 24.29 -16.71 -1.81
CA GLY A 6 23.12 -17.07 -1.03
C GLY A 6 21.99 -16.10 -1.32
N ASP A 7 20.84 -16.71 -1.38
CA ASP A 7 19.48 -16.19 -1.57
C ASP A 7 19.10 -15.19 -0.43
N ALA A 8 19.83 -14.07 -0.34
CA ALA A 8 19.41 -12.98 0.53
C ALA A 8 18.20 -12.33 -0.14
N PRO A 9 17.06 -12.26 0.55
CA PRO A 9 15.89 -11.63 -0.01
C PRO A 9 16.24 -10.19 -0.40
N LEU A 10 15.85 -9.77 -1.61
CA LEU A 10 16.01 -8.40 -2.07
C LEU A 10 15.40 -7.44 -1.05
N PRO A 11 16.07 -6.31 -0.76
CA PRO A 11 15.55 -5.34 0.19
C PRO A 11 14.22 -4.82 -0.32
N THR A 12 13.19 -4.90 0.53
CA THR A 12 11.81 -4.65 0.10
C THR A 12 11.27 -3.29 0.54
N ARG A 13 11.98 -2.54 1.38
CA ARG A 13 11.48 -1.30 1.97
C ARG A 13 12.63 -0.38 2.37
N LEU A 14 12.49 0.91 2.07
CA LEU A 14 13.45 1.94 2.41
C LEU A 14 12.74 3.16 3.00
N GLU A 15 13.01 3.48 4.25
CA GLU A 15 12.51 4.67 4.89
C GLU A 15 13.50 5.82 4.72
N LEU A 16 13.01 6.95 4.21
CA LEU A 16 13.80 8.17 4.01
C LEU A 16 13.69 9.08 5.23
N PRO A 17 14.71 9.93 5.50
CA PRO A 17 14.73 10.78 6.70
C PRO A 17 13.53 11.68 6.89
N ALA A 18 12.86 12.08 5.81
CA ALA A 18 11.63 12.88 5.85
C ALA A 18 10.36 12.08 6.19
N GLY A 19 10.51 10.80 6.55
CA GLY A 19 9.39 9.89 6.81
C GLY A 19 8.71 9.35 5.54
N ALA A 20 9.18 9.73 4.36
CA ALA A 20 8.73 9.14 3.11
C ALA A 20 9.24 7.69 3.02
N LEU A 21 8.46 6.83 2.38
CA LEU A 21 8.73 5.41 2.29
C LEU A 21 8.81 4.96 0.84
N LEU A 22 9.94 4.37 0.45
CA LEU A 22 10.06 3.61 -0.78
C LEU A 22 9.78 2.13 -0.48
N ARG A 23 8.76 1.57 -1.10
CA ARG A 23 8.33 0.19 -0.90
C ARG A 23 7.87 -0.44 -2.22
N PRO A 24 7.75 -1.77 -2.31
CA PRO A 24 7.22 -2.39 -3.51
C PRO A 24 5.90 -1.74 -3.95
N LEU A 25 5.78 -1.50 -5.24
CA LEU A 25 4.56 -1.04 -5.88
C LEU A 25 3.63 -2.25 -6.04
N VAL A 26 2.42 -2.13 -5.54
CA VAL A 26 1.41 -3.20 -5.54
C VAL A 26 0.11 -2.74 -6.18
N SER A 27 -0.77 -3.68 -6.52
CA SER A 27 -2.04 -3.38 -7.22
C SER A 27 -2.97 -2.46 -6.41
N SER A 28 -2.90 -2.50 -5.08
CA SER A 28 -3.64 -1.59 -4.21
C SER A 28 -3.15 -0.13 -4.25
N ASP A 29 -2.06 0.17 -4.96
CA ASP A 29 -1.56 1.53 -5.18
C ASP A 29 -2.05 2.16 -6.48
N ALA A 30 -2.94 1.48 -7.20
CA ALA A 30 -3.42 1.96 -8.49
C ALA A 30 -4.03 3.36 -8.41
N ASP A 31 -4.71 3.70 -7.34
CA ASP A 31 -5.27 5.03 -7.09
C ASP A 31 -4.18 6.11 -6.97
N LEU A 32 -3.13 5.84 -6.20
CA LEU A 32 -2.01 6.74 -6.02
C LEU A 32 -1.26 6.97 -7.33
N LEU A 33 -1.03 5.87 -8.05
CA LEU A 33 -0.33 5.95 -9.32
C LEU A 33 -1.18 6.65 -10.37
N HIS A 34 -2.49 6.33 -10.44
CA HIS A 34 -3.44 6.96 -11.35
C HIS A 34 -3.49 8.47 -11.19
N ALA A 35 -3.48 8.97 -9.96
CA ALA A 35 -3.51 10.40 -9.66
C ALA A 35 -2.30 11.16 -10.22
N VAL A 36 -1.12 10.53 -10.27
CA VAL A 36 0.15 11.19 -10.64
C VAL A 36 0.71 10.78 -12.00
N ILE A 37 0.17 9.70 -12.59
CA ILE A 37 0.79 9.05 -13.74
C ILE A 37 0.55 9.79 -15.07
N GLY A 38 -0.32 10.80 -15.11
CA GLY A 38 -0.68 11.48 -16.36
C GLY A 38 0.53 11.82 -17.24
N GLU A 39 1.54 12.47 -16.67
CA GLU A 39 2.81 12.80 -17.33
C GLU A 39 3.79 11.62 -17.37
N GLN A 40 3.63 10.64 -16.48
CA GLN A 40 4.55 9.51 -16.30
C GLN A 40 4.04 8.20 -16.94
N ARG A 41 2.92 8.26 -17.70
CA ARG A 41 2.42 7.09 -18.46
C ARG A 41 3.48 6.42 -19.33
N PRO A 42 4.38 7.15 -20.04
CA PRO A 42 5.45 6.52 -20.80
C PRO A 42 6.40 5.69 -19.93
N TRP A 43 6.66 6.09 -18.68
CA TRP A 43 7.51 5.33 -17.75
C TRP A 43 6.83 4.02 -17.35
N LEU A 44 5.56 4.07 -16.92
CA LEU A 44 4.81 2.86 -16.60
C LEU A 44 4.68 1.93 -17.81
N ALA A 45 4.46 2.52 -18.98
CA ALA A 45 4.44 1.79 -20.23
C ALA A 45 5.75 1.05 -20.47
N ALA A 46 6.87 1.70 -20.34
CA ALA A 46 8.18 1.08 -20.51
C ALA A 46 8.42 -0.04 -19.50
N LEU A 47 7.94 0.13 -18.27
CA LEU A 47 8.06 -0.86 -17.20
C LEU A 47 7.22 -2.12 -17.46
N LEU A 48 6.01 -1.95 -17.99
CA LEU A 48 5.06 -3.06 -18.21
C LEU A 48 5.25 -3.80 -19.55
N ARG A 49 6.00 -3.21 -20.49
CA ARG A 49 5.96 -3.65 -21.90
C ARG A 49 6.73 -4.88 -22.23
N GLY A 50 7.79 -5.26 -21.58
CA GLY A 50 8.58 -6.04 -22.52
C GLY A 50 8.53 -5.36 -23.89
N ASP A 51 8.18 -5.55 -24.98
CA ASP A 51 8.37 -4.88 -26.27
C ASP A 51 7.12 -4.30 -26.97
N ASP A 52 5.92 -4.26 -26.38
CA ASP A 52 4.70 -3.82 -27.07
C ASP A 52 4.19 -2.43 -26.63
N PRO A 53 4.30 -1.38 -27.49
CA PRO A 53 3.78 -0.04 -27.21
C PRO A 53 2.24 0.05 -27.07
N ALA A 54 1.52 -0.91 -27.65
CA ALA A 54 0.06 -0.92 -27.62
C ALA A 54 -0.53 -1.49 -26.32
N ALA A 55 0.31 -1.99 -25.42
CA ALA A 55 -0.12 -2.70 -24.21
C ALA A 55 -0.57 -1.80 -23.04
N LEU A 56 -0.57 -0.47 -23.21
CA LEU A 56 -1.24 0.41 -22.25
C LEU A 56 -2.60 0.80 -22.82
N PRO A 57 -3.64 0.16 -22.32
CA PRO A 57 -4.99 0.58 -22.63
C PRO A 57 -5.32 1.92 -22.00
N SER A 58 -6.51 2.38 -22.24
CA SER A 58 -7.09 3.65 -21.82
C SER A 58 -6.72 4.07 -20.38
N ALA A 59 -6.90 5.35 -20.10
CA ALA A 59 -6.63 5.98 -18.82
C ALA A 59 -7.62 5.58 -17.69
N SER A 60 -8.07 4.33 -17.61
CA SER A 60 -8.96 3.92 -16.53
C SER A 60 -8.18 3.35 -15.33
N LEU A 61 -8.69 3.59 -14.13
CA LEU A 61 -8.11 3.03 -12.92
C LEU A 61 -8.05 1.49 -12.95
N GLY A 62 -9.06 0.84 -13.57
CA GLY A 62 -9.07 -0.60 -13.74
C GLY A 62 -7.93 -1.11 -14.63
N ASP A 63 -7.52 -0.34 -15.63
CA ASP A 63 -6.35 -0.66 -16.46
C ASP A 63 -5.07 -0.55 -15.66
N ASP A 64 -4.95 0.47 -14.81
CA ASP A 64 -3.81 0.63 -13.92
C ASP A 64 -3.71 -0.52 -12.92
N VAL A 65 -4.83 -0.96 -12.32
CA VAL A 65 -4.87 -2.16 -11.46
C VAL A 65 -4.39 -3.40 -12.19
N ARG A 66 -4.88 -3.67 -13.41
CA ARG A 66 -4.42 -4.81 -14.23
C ARG A 66 -2.95 -4.73 -14.58
N GLY A 67 -2.47 -3.52 -14.88
CA GLY A 67 -1.06 -3.26 -15.12
C GLY A 67 -0.20 -3.60 -13.92
N LEU A 68 -0.61 -3.18 -12.72
CA LEU A 68 0.11 -3.43 -11.49
C LEU A 68 0.07 -4.92 -11.08
N LEU A 69 -1.03 -5.63 -11.29
CA LEU A 69 -1.09 -7.08 -11.07
C LEU A 69 -0.07 -7.83 -11.93
N ARG A 70 0.07 -7.46 -13.22
CA ARG A 70 1.12 -8.03 -14.09
C ARG A 70 2.52 -7.69 -13.57
N LEU A 71 2.73 -6.45 -13.11
CA LEU A 71 4.02 -6.03 -12.57
C LEU A 71 4.39 -6.81 -11.30
N GLU A 72 3.42 -7.12 -10.44
CA GLU A 72 3.64 -7.99 -9.29
C GLU A 72 4.06 -9.43 -9.72
N GLU A 73 3.48 -9.96 -10.79
CA GLU A 73 3.90 -11.25 -11.36
C GLU A 73 5.32 -11.19 -11.93
N GLU A 74 5.68 -10.12 -12.67
CA GLU A 74 7.03 -9.89 -13.15
C GLU A 74 8.04 -9.78 -12.00
N SER A 75 7.65 -9.11 -10.91
CA SER A 75 8.47 -8.95 -9.72
C SER A 75 8.68 -10.30 -8.99
N ARG A 76 7.63 -11.09 -8.83
CA ARG A 76 7.75 -12.44 -8.26
C ARG A 76 8.63 -13.36 -9.11
N ALA A 77 8.61 -13.17 -10.41
CA ALA A 77 9.46 -13.92 -11.36
C ALA A 77 10.88 -13.34 -11.51
N GLY A 78 11.21 -12.25 -10.81
CA GLY A 78 12.53 -11.61 -10.87
C GLY A 78 12.85 -10.90 -12.20
N ARG A 79 11.84 -10.61 -13.04
CA ARG A 79 12.03 -10.00 -14.37
C ARG A 79 11.95 -8.46 -14.35
N ALA A 80 11.23 -7.90 -13.40
CA ALA A 80 11.19 -6.45 -13.18
C ALA A 80 10.78 -6.18 -11.73
N HIS A 81 11.31 -5.12 -11.14
CA HIS A 81 10.94 -4.69 -9.79
C HIS A 81 10.54 -3.22 -9.85
N ALA A 82 9.45 -2.87 -9.20
CA ALA A 82 9.00 -1.50 -9.08
C ALA A 82 8.69 -1.16 -7.62
N PHE A 83 8.98 0.07 -7.27
CA PHE A 83 8.81 0.61 -5.93
C PHE A 83 8.10 1.95 -6.04
N LEU A 84 7.19 2.20 -5.13
CA LEU A 84 6.50 3.47 -4.98
C LEU A 84 7.10 4.25 -3.81
N LEU A 85 7.42 5.52 -4.04
CA LEU A 85 7.75 6.48 -2.99
C LEU A 85 6.44 7.11 -2.52
N VAL A 86 6.06 6.84 -1.28
CA VAL A 86 4.84 7.39 -0.67
C VAL A 86 5.18 8.38 0.44
N GLY A 87 4.30 9.35 0.65
CA GLY A 87 4.41 10.31 1.75
C GLY A 87 4.29 9.65 3.13
N PRO A 88 4.62 10.38 4.21
CA PRO A 88 4.62 9.86 5.58
C PRO A 88 3.27 9.27 6.02
N ASP A 89 2.18 9.85 5.54
CA ASP A 89 0.81 9.41 5.86
C ASP A 89 0.22 8.38 4.89
N ARG A 90 1.02 7.91 3.91
CA ARG A 90 0.65 6.90 2.91
C ARG A 90 -0.53 7.27 2.00
N THR A 91 -0.89 8.53 1.93
CA THR A 91 -2.04 9.01 1.14
C THR A 91 -1.68 9.66 -0.19
N GLU A 92 -0.39 9.82 -0.50
CA GLU A 92 0.08 10.40 -1.75
C GLU A 92 1.32 9.66 -2.30
N ALA A 93 1.40 9.57 -3.62
CA ALA A 93 2.60 9.13 -4.31
C ALA A 93 3.51 10.33 -4.56
N LEU A 94 4.77 10.22 -4.16
CA LEU A 94 5.80 11.24 -4.35
C LEU A 94 6.76 10.91 -5.48
N GLY A 95 6.79 9.65 -5.93
CA GLY A 95 7.66 9.19 -7.00
C GLY A 95 7.65 7.67 -7.12
N ALA A 96 8.49 7.15 -7.99
CA ALA A 96 8.67 5.71 -8.14
C ALA A 96 10.10 5.38 -8.61
N LEU A 97 10.50 4.13 -8.33
CA LEU A 97 11.77 3.54 -8.79
C LEU A 97 11.50 2.19 -9.43
N SER A 98 12.17 1.90 -10.52
CA SER A 98 12.14 0.58 -11.16
C SER A 98 13.54 0.02 -11.33
N VAL A 99 13.64 -1.31 -11.27
CA VAL A 99 14.86 -2.07 -11.55
C VAL A 99 14.50 -3.22 -12.48
N ARG A 100 15.15 -3.29 -13.62
CA ARG A 100 14.98 -4.36 -14.58
C ARG A 100 16.29 -5.12 -14.75
N PRO A 101 16.35 -6.39 -14.35
CA PRO A 101 17.48 -7.24 -14.64
C PRO A 101 17.77 -7.30 -16.15
N GLY A 102 19.04 -7.15 -16.52
CA GLY A 102 19.55 -7.31 -17.87
C GLY A 102 20.13 -8.70 -18.12
N GLY A 103 20.93 -8.83 -19.17
CA GLY A 103 21.68 -10.06 -19.41
C GLY A 103 22.92 -10.15 -18.52
N GLY A 104 23.17 -11.33 -17.90
CA GLY A 104 24.27 -11.54 -16.95
C GLY A 104 24.04 -10.80 -15.65
N ASP A 105 25.10 -10.26 -15.04
CA ASP A 105 25.07 -9.57 -13.73
C ASP A 105 24.84 -8.06 -13.89
N SER A 106 23.92 -7.66 -14.80
CA SER A 106 23.59 -6.26 -15.08
C SER A 106 22.11 -5.96 -14.82
N ALA A 107 21.82 -4.70 -14.53
CA ALA A 107 20.45 -4.19 -14.43
C ALA A 107 20.36 -2.76 -14.96
N GLU A 108 19.15 -2.38 -15.36
CA GLU A 108 18.76 -1.01 -15.64
C GLU A 108 17.85 -0.52 -14.52
N ALA A 109 18.13 0.65 -13.96
CA ALA A 109 17.32 1.28 -12.95
C ALA A 109 16.91 2.69 -13.40
N SER A 110 15.68 3.07 -13.05
CA SER A 110 15.17 4.41 -13.31
C SER A 110 14.27 4.85 -12.15
N TRP A 111 14.25 6.15 -11.87
CA TRP A 111 13.34 6.73 -10.88
C TRP A 111 12.91 8.13 -11.28
N TRP A 112 11.84 8.58 -10.70
CA TRP A 112 11.28 9.90 -10.90
C TRP A 112 10.55 10.35 -9.64
N VAL A 113 10.36 11.65 -9.52
CA VAL A 113 9.52 12.27 -8.48
C VAL A 113 8.46 13.16 -9.10
N VAL A 114 7.37 13.39 -8.37
CA VAL A 114 6.31 14.31 -8.80
C VAL A 114 6.83 15.75 -8.87
N PRO A 115 6.24 16.62 -9.72
CA PRO A 115 6.71 18.00 -9.89
C PRO A 115 6.82 18.78 -8.58
N ALA A 116 5.93 18.55 -7.63
CA ALA A 116 5.91 19.22 -6.32
C ALA A 116 7.16 18.93 -5.46
N VAL A 117 7.89 17.84 -5.76
CA VAL A 117 9.07 17.40 -4.99
C VAL A 117 10.38 17.66 -5.75
N ARG A 118 10.30 18.03 -7.02
CA ARG A 118 11.49 18.33 -7.84
C ARG A 118 12.31 19.48 -7.25
N GLY A 119 13.63 19.32 -7.23
CA GLY A 119 14.57 20.27 -6.65
C GLY A 119 14.49 20.37 -5.12
N SER A 120 13.76 19.48 -4.47
CA SER A 120 13.68 19.41 -3.02
C SER A 120 14.75 18.48 -2.44
N ARG A 121 14.99 18.64 -1.14
CA ARG A 121 15.84 17.72 -0.39
C ARG A 121 15.41 16.26 -0.49
N LEU A 122 14.11 15.99 -0.63
CA LEU A 122 13.61 14.62 -0.78
C LEU A 122 14.05 13.98 -2.09
N GLU A 123 14.07 14.75 -3.21
CA GLU A 123 14.60 14.25 -4.47
C GLU A 123 16.10 13.93 -4.37
N GLU A 124 16.90 14.83 -3.77
CA GLU A 124 18.33 14.60 -3.54
C GLU A 124 18.56 13.37 -2.66
N GLU A 125 17.78 13.21 -1.59
CA GLU A 125 17.82 12.04 -0.73
C GLU A 125 17.47 10.77 -1.48
N LEU A 126 16.37 10.77 -2.26
CA LEU A 126 15.98 9.61 -3.06
C LEU A 126 17.09 9.20 -4.03
N ASP A 127 17.68 10.16 -4.76
CA ASP A 127 18.76 9.88 -5.73
C ASP A 127 19.96 9.22 -5.02
N ALA A 128 20.43 9.85 -3.94
CA ALA A 128 21.55 9.34 -3.17
C ALA A 128 21.28 7.94 -2.59
N TYR A 129 20.09 7.72 -2.06
CA TYR A 129 19.69 6.46 -1.48
C TYR A 129 19.48 5.37 -2.54
N ALA A 130 18.82 5.68 -3.65
CA ALA A 130 18.59 4.73 -4.74
C ALA A 130 19.92 4.20 -5.28
N ARG A 131 20.88 5.08 -5.58
CA ARG A 131 22.21 4.68 -6.06
C ARG A 131 22.95 3.78 -5.07
N ARG A 132 22.96 4.16 -3.79
CA ARG A 132 23.62 3.37 -2.75
C ARG A 132 22.92 2.02 -2.54
N TRP A 133 21.59 2.01 -2.50
CA TRP A 133 20.81 0.81 -2.32
C TRP A 133 21.02 -0.19 -3.45
N LEU A 134 21.03 0.28 -4.70
CA LEU A 134 21.32 -0.53 -5.88
C LEU A 134 22.73 -1.12 -5.85
N GLN A 135 23.72 -0.35 -5.41
CA GLN A 135 25.12 -0.80 -5.33
C GLN A 135 25.39 -1.79 -4.20
N GLN A 136 24.72 -1.64 -3.07
CA GLN A 136 25.08 -2.38 -1.85
C GLN A 136 24.21 -3.61 -1.59
N HIS A 137 22.98 -3.63 -2.10
CA HIS A 137 21.98 -4.62 -1.71
C HIS A 137 21.39 -5.41 -2.87
N TRP A 138 21.74 -5.08 -4.10
CA TRP A 138 21.29 -5.79 -5.28
C TRP A 138 22.39 -6.68 -5.85
N PRO A 139 22.07 -7.87 -6.40
CA PRO A 139 23.05 -8.83 -6.87
C PRO A 139 23.58 -8.51 -8.29
N PHE A 140 23.74 -7.21 -8.62
CA PHE A 140 24.20 -6.78 -9.94
C PHE A 140 25.57 -6.11 -9.83
N ASP A 141 26.51 -6.54 -10.67
CA ASP A 141 27.84 -5.91 -10.78
C ASP A 141 27.77 -4.56 -11.50
N THR A 142 26.79 -4.39 -12.39
CA THR A 142 26.60 -3.16 -13.14
C THR A 142 25.14 -2.74 -13.15
N VAL A 143 24.86 -1.50 -12.70
CA VAL A 143 23.54 -0.90 -12.78
C VAL A 143 23.62 0.36 -13.64
N THR A 144 22.89 0.35 -14.77
CA THR A 144 22.75 1.52 -15.63
C THR A 144 21.61 2.40 -15.09
N THR A 145 21.87 3.69 -14.91
CA THR A 145 20.91 4.70 -14.49
C THR A 145 20.71 5.76 -15.57
N PRO A 146 19.55 6.46 -15.63
CA PRO A 146 19.32 7.51 -16.63
C PRO A 146 20.34 8.65 -16.54
N ASP A 147 20.72 9.21 -17.70
CA ASP A 147 21.72 10.29 -17.84
C ASP A 147 21.30 11.65 -17.23
N ASN A 148 20.05 11.82 -16.85
CA ASN A 148 19.52 13.05 -16.26
C ASN A 148 19.74 13.17 -14.75
N HIS A 149 20.35 12.17 -14.13
CA HIS A 149 20.80 12.25 -12.75
C HIS A 149 22.32 12.49 -12.76
N PRO A 150 22.81 13.62 -12.24
CA PRO A 150 24.23 13.94 -12.32
C PRO A 150 25.06 12.84 -11.62
N ASP A 151 25.97 12.24 -12.37
CA ASP A 151 26.95 11.25 -11.91
C ASP A 151 28.05 11.90 -11.07
N ASP A 152 27.74 12.86 -10.20
CA ASP A 152 28.75 13.47 -9.34
C ASP A 152 28.88 12.70 -8.03
N PRO A 153 29.89 11.81 -7.91
CA PRO A 153 30.19 11.13 -6.65
C PRO A 153 30.54 12.11 -5.52
N ALA A 154 30.89 13.36 -5.86
CA ALA A 154 31.26 14.37 -4.89
C ALA A 154 30.02 14.95 -4.16
N SER A 155 28.84 14.95 -4.78
CA SER A 155 27.60 15.37 -4.12
C SER A 155 27.19 14.43 -2.98
N LEU A 156 27.64 13.18 -3.02
CA LEU A 156 27.37 12.17 -1.99
C LEU A 156 28.28 12.29 -0.75
N ALA A 157 29.37 13.04 -0.85
CA ALA A 157 30.39 13.11 0.22
C ALA A 157 29.97 13.98 1.42
N GLY A 158 28.94 14.79 1.29
CA GLY A 158 28.43 15.68 2.34
C GLY A 158 27.16 15.21 3.05
N ALA A 159 26.47 14.21 2.53
CA ALA A 159 25.29 13.67 3.18
C ALA A 159 25.73 12.74 4.32
N ASN A 160 25.42 13.11 5.56
CA ASN A 160 25.47 12.19 6.70
C ASN A 160 24.40 11.10 6.46
N ILE A 161 24.73 10.16 5.60
CA ILE A 161 23.87 9.04 5.29
C ILE A 161 23.99 8.08 6.47
N VAL A 162 23.04 8.16 7.38
CA VAL A 162 22.81 7.12 8.37
C VAL A 162 22.75 5.78 7.61
N ALA A 163 23.53 4.80 8.05
CA ALA A 163 23.60 3.51 7.39
C ALA A 163 22.18 3.02 7.06
N LEU A 164 21.92 2.77 5.79
CA LEU A 164 20.70 2.10 5.36
C LEU A 164 20.70 0.72 6.00
N VAL A 165 20.07 0.62 7.15
CA VAL A 165 19.70 -0.68 7.68
C VAL A 165 18.50 -1.08 6.84
N PRO A 166 18.57 -2.18 6.07
CA PRO A 166 17.36 -2.79 5.56
C PRO A 166 16.52 -3.02 6.80
N VAL A 167 15.42 -2.27 6.93
CA VAL A 167 14.44 -2.60 7.93
C VAL A 167 13.84 -3.89 7.40
N ALA A 168 14.43 -5.03 7.80
CA ALA A 168 13.65 -6.25 7.81
C ALA A 168 12.31 -5.84 8.41
N PRO A 169 11.17 -6.31 7.90
CA PRO A 169 9.89 -6.04 8.54
C PRO A 169 9.99 -6.58 9.97
N GLY A 170 10.63 -5.80 10.82
CA GLY A 170 10.66 -6.02 12.25
C GLY A 170 9.20 -5.87 12.63
N ARG A 171 8.58 -6.95 13.09
CA ARG A 171 7.28 -6.88 13.74
C ARG A 171 7.47 -6.12 15.05
N THR A 172 7.61 -4.80 14.94
CA THR A 172 7.42 -3.93 16.10
C THR A 172 5.96 -4.09 16.44
N ALA A 173 5.68 -4.61 17.64
CA ALA A 173 4.31 -4.75 18.14
C ALA A 173 3.59 -3.40 18.00
N LEU A 174 2.29 -3.45 17.77
CA LEU A 174 1.43 -2.28 17.81
C LEU A 174 1.65 -1.55 19.15
N ALA A 175 1.70 -0.23 19.09
CA ALA A 175 1.59 0.58 20.29
C ALA A 175 0.17 0.50 20.86
N ASP A 176 0.03 0.69 22.17
CA ASP A 176 -1.29 0.86 22.77
C ASP A 176 -1.99 2.08 22.16
N THR A 177 -3.30 1.99 22.00
CA THR A 177 -4.09 3.10 21.46
C THR A 177 -4.07 4.30 22.41
N ASP A 178 -3.83 5.49 21.87
CA ASP A 178 -3.81 6.73 22.63
C ASP A 178 -5.24 7.25 22.85
N ALA A 179 -5.80 6.99 24.03
CA ALA A 179 -7.12 7.42 24.40
C ALA A 179 -7.31 8.95 24.37
N ALA A 180 -6.25 9.72 24.59
CA ALA A 180 -6.33 11.19 24.54
C ALA A 180 -6.49 11.67 23.10
N SER A 181 -5.72 11.13 22.16
CA SER A 181 -5.87 11.46 20.73
C SER A 181 -7.23 11.02 20.20
N ALA A 182 -7.73 9.84 20.63
CA ALA A 182 -9.04 9.35 20.24
C ALA A 182 -10.18 10.26 20.75
N ALA A 183 -10.11 10.70 22.00
CA ALA A 183 -11.09 11.63 22.58
C ALA A 183 -11.09 12.98 21.86
N LEU A 184 -9.92 13.49 21.44
CA LEU A 184 -9.81 14.73 20.68
C LEU A 184 -10.45 14.59 19.30
N LEU A 185 -10.09 13.54 18.56
CA LEU A 185 -10.66 13.27 17.23
C LEU A 185 -12.17 13.10 17.28
N TRP A 186 -12.67 12.39 18.29
CA TRP A 186 -14.10 12.21 18.50
C TRP A 186 -14.83 13.51 18.83
N ALA A 187 -14.24 14.36 19.65
CA ALA A 187 -14.80 15.66 19.98
C ALA A 187 -14.87 16.61 18.76
N GLU A 188 -13.85 16.56 17.88
CA GLU A 188 -13.86 17.30 16.62
C GLU A 188 -14.97 16.82 15.70
N TYR A 189 -15.09 15.49 15.49
CA TYR A 189 -16.15 14.90 14.70
C TYR A 189 -17.54 15.29 15.20
N ARG A 190 -17.80 15.17 16.50
CA ARG A 190 -19.08 15.53 17.12
C ARG A 190 -19.41 17.02 17.00
N THR A 191 -18.39 17.86 17.04
CA THR A 191 -18.57 19.31 16.82
C THR A 191 -19.09 19.61 15.43
N ALA A 192 -18.59 18.89 14.43
CA ALA A 192 -19.02 19.00 13.03
C ALA A 192 -20.39 18.27 12.80
N HIS A 193 -20.73 17.26 13.61
CA HIS A 193 -21.92 16.42 13.45
C HIS A 193 -22.79 16.43 14.73
N PRO A 194 -23.57 17.50 14.99
CA PRO A 194 -24.43 17.58 16.15
C PRO A 194 -25.48 16.45 16.17
N GLY A 195 -25.59 15.75 17.30
CA GLY A 195 -26.53 14.63 17.47
C GLY A 195 -25.89 13.25 17.51
N VAL A 196 -24.58 13.16 17.24
CA VAL A 196 -23.81 11.94 17.48
C VAL A 196 -23.62 11.73 18.99
N ASP A 197 -23.65 10.46 19.44
CA ASP A 197 -23.52 10.07 20.84
C ASP A 197 -22.24 10.67 21.48
N GLU A 198 -22.33 10.96 22.78
CA GLU A 198 -21.17 11.46 23.55
C GLU A 198 -20.16 10.36 23.87
N ALA A 199 -20.59 9.11 23.96
CA ALA A 199 -19.73 8.00 24.29
C ALA A 199 -18.62 7.84 23.26
N LEU A 200 -17.39 7.64 23.73
CA LEU A 200 -16.26 7.32 22.87
C LEU A 200 -16.51 5.93 22.25
N PRO A 201 -16.50 5.81 20.92
CA PRO A 201 -16.67 4.52 20.26
C PRO A 201 -15.43 3.63 20.43
N PRO A 202 -15.47 2.36 20.01
CA PRO A 202 -14.30 1.50 19.99
C PRO A 202 -13.11 2.16 19.29
N VAL A 203 -11.90 1.94 19.81
CA VAL A 203 -10.64 2.52 19.31
C VAL A 203 -9.69 1.38 19.01
N GLU A 204 -9.33 1.20 17.77
CA GLU A 204 -8.60 0.04 17.29
C GLU A 204 -7.48 0.43 16.32
N ALA A 205 -6.64 -0.52 15.96
CA ALA A 205 -5.67 -0.41 14.87
C ALA A 205 -5.73 -1.67 14.01
N PHE A 206 -5.51 -1.53 12.71
CA PHE A 206 -5.47 -2.67 11.81
C PHE A 206 -4.16 -3.45 11.93
N GLY A 207 -4.23 -4.76 11.69
CA GLY A 207 -3.05 -5.62 11.59
C GLY A 207 -2.42 -5.96 12.94
N ASP A 208 -1.22 -6.53 12.91
CA ASP A 208 -0.50 -7.06 14.09
C ASP A 208 0.88 -6.41 14.30
N SER A 209 1.17 -5.32 13.58
CA SER A 209 2.43 -4.58 13.70
C SER A 209 2.27 -3.11 13.30
N THR A 210 3.12 -2.24 13.84
CA THR A 210 3.17 -0.80 13.52
C THR A 210 3.16 -0.55 12.01
N ALA A 211 4.04 -1.24 11.28
CA ALA A 211 4.14 -1.04 9.83
C ALA A 211 2.89 -1.47 9.06
N MET A 212 2.24 -2.55 9.50
CA MET A 212 1.00 -3.03 8.90
C MET A 212 -0.16 -2.09 9.21
N ALA A 213 -0.25 -1.60 10.44
CA ALA A 213 -1.27 -0.64 10.82
C ALA A 213 -1.20 0.65 9.97
N ASP A 214 -0.01 1.20 9.78
CA ASP A 214 0.19 2.40 8.95
C ASP A 214 -0.19 2.14 7.48
N GLU A 215 0.17 0.98 6.95
CA GLU A 215 -0.14 0.58 5.57
C GLU A 215 -1.66 0.46 5.37
N LEU A 216 -2.34 -0.30 6.24
CA LEU A 216 -3.79 -0.52 6.16
C LEU A 216 -4.58 0.76 6.41
N LEU A 217 -4.15 1.58 7.36
CA LEU A 217 -4.73 2.90 7.58
C LEU A 217 -4.60 3.79 6.33
N GLY A 218 -3.46 3.75 5.64
CA GLY A 218 -3.28 4.44 4.36
C GLY A 218 -4.28 4.01 3.31
N LEU A 219 -4.58 2.70 3.20
CA LEU A 219 -5.61 2.17 2.30
C LEU A 219 -7.02 2.67 2.68
N VAL A 220 -7.33 2.69 3.98
CA VAL A 220 -8.61 3.21 4.50
C VAL A 220 -8.79 4.69 4.15
N ARG A 221 -7.80 5.53 4.45
CA ARG A 221 -7.84 6.98 4.21
C ARG A 221 -7.97 7.33 2.72
N ARG A 222 -7.57 6.42 1.84
CA ARG A 222 -7.74 6.55 0.38
C ARG A 222 -9.05 5.95 -0.13
N GLY A 223 -9.78 5.20 0.70
CA GLY A 223 -11.01 4.49 0.31
C GLY A 223 -10.78 3.19 -0.47
N VAL A 224 -9.54 2.71 -0.49
CA VAL A 224 -9.17 1.42 -1.12
C VAL A 224 -9.61 0.26 -0.25
N LYS A 225 -9.41 0.37 1.09
CA LYS A 225 -9.91 -0.56 2.09
C LYS A 225 -11.23 -0.03 2.66
N THR A 226 -12.31 -0.73 2.38
CA THR A 226 -13.69 -0.43 2.83
C THR A 226 -14.36 -1.64 3.45
N ALA A 227 -13.59 -2.67 3.76
CA ALA A 227 -14.06 -3.86 4.46
C ALA A 227 -12.96 -4.40 5.36
N THR A 228 -13.34 -5.18 6.37
CA THR A 228 -12.43 -5.89 7.27
C THR A 228 -13.08 -7.16 7.79
N ALA A 229 -12.25 -8.12 8.21
CA ALA A 229 -12.71 -9.37 8.78
C ALA A 229 -12.09 -9.58 10.18
N SER A 230 -12.94 -9.99 11.14
CA SER A 230 -12.55 -10.31 12.53
C SER A 230 -13.15 -11.64 12.97
N LEU A 231 -12.71 -12.17 14.10
CA LEU A 231 -13.30 -13.39 14.68
C LEU A 231 -14.66 -13.06 15.30
N ALA A 232 -15.68 -13.88 15.03
CA ALA A 232 -17.03 -13.65 15.57
C ALA A 232 -17.09 -13.74 17.10
N GLU A 233 -16.12 -14.43 17.72
CA GLU A 233 -16.01 -14.50 19.19
C GLU A 233 -15.60 -13.16 19.84
N GLU A 234 -15.03 -12.23 19.07
CA GLU A 234 -14.68 -10.88 19.54
C GLU A 234 -15.89 -9.95 19.55
N GLY A 235 -17.02 -10.39 19.03
CA GLY A 235 -18.24 -9.61 18.85
C GLY A 235 -18.43 -9.15 17.41
N ALA A 236 -19.63 -8.68 17.12
CA ALA A 236 -19.96 -8.14 15.81
C ALA A 236 -20.52 -6.72 15.96
N PRO A 237 -20.03 -5.73 15.22
CA PRO A 237 -20.63 -4.40 15.20
C PRO A 237 -22.02 -4.44 14.54
N VAL A 238 -22.72 -3.33 14.60
CA VAL A 238 -24.02 -3.15 13.94
C VAL A 238 -23.91 -2.02 12.92
N ALA A 239 -24.64 -2.11 11.83
CA ALA A 239 -24.70 -1.03 10.84
C ALA A 239 -25.10 0.30 11.51
N GLY A 240 -24.32 1.35 11.25
CA GLY A 240 -24.43 2.65 11.89
C GLY A 240 -23.49 2.87 13.08
N ASP A 241 -22.84 1.83 13.59
CA ASP A 241 -21.84 1.97 14.65
C ASP A 241 -20.63 2.78 14.16
N HIS A 242 -20.12 3.63 15.03
CA HIS A 242 -18.88 4.37 14.81
C HIS A 242 -17.72 3.65 15.48
N TRP A 243 -16.54 3.78 14.89
CA TRP A 243 -15.29 3.36 15.53
C TRP A 243 -14.11 4.21 15.04
N ILE A 244 -13.04 4.23 15.82
CA ILE A 244 -11.86 5.05 15.57
C ILE A 244 -10.69 4.15 15.23
N VAL A 245 -9.95 4.51 14.17
CA VAL A 245 -8.74 3.80 13.78
C VAL A 245 -7.51 4.61 14.05
N CYS A 246 -6.55 3.97 14.73
CA CYS A 246 -5.24 4.50 15.05
C CYS A 246 -4.19 4.07 14.03
N ASP A 247 -3.12 4.88 13.92
CA ASP A 247 -1.89 4.48 13.25
C ASP A 247 -1.06 3.50 14.09
N GLY A 248 0.06 3.04 13.54
CA GLY A 248 0.94 2.08 14.21
C GLY A 248 1.64 2.64 15.46
N ALA A 249 1.62 3.95 15.68
CA ALA A 249 2.09 4.61 16.90
C ALA A 249 0.99 4.77 17.95
N GLY A 250 -0.24 4.30 17.67
CA GLY A 250 -1.40 4.36 18.55
C GLY A 250 -2.20 5.66 18.46
N ALA A 251 -1.80 6.63 17.62
CA ALA A 251 -2.51 7.88 17.49
C ALA A 251 -3.76 7.75 16.61
N ALA A 252 -4.91 8.23 17.09
CA ALA A 252 -6.17 8.21 16.37
C ALA A 252 -6.12 9.07 15.09
N ARG A 253 -6.58 8.53 13.97
CA ARG A 253 -6.45 9.17 12.66
C ARG A 253 -7.76 9.35 11.92
N VAL A 254 -8.68 8.38 11.99
CA VAL A 254 -9.95 8.44 11.27
C VAL A 254 -11.09 7.93 12.13
N VAL A 255 -12.30 8.43 11.85
CA VAL A 255 -13.57 7.87 12.32
C VAL A 255 -14.24 7.16 11.16
N LEU A 256 -14.66 5.94 11.40
CA LEU A 256 -15.37 5.09 10.45
C LEU A 256 -16.82 4.88 10.91
N VAL A 257 -17.67 4.57 9.94
CA VAL A 257 -19.04 4.08 10.19
C VAL A 257 -19.20 2.72 9.51
N THR A 258 -19.72 1.77 10.27
CA THR A 258 -20.09 0.44 9.78
C THR A 258 -21.31 0.52 8.87
N ASP A 259 -21.20 0.02 7.65
CA ASP A 259 -22.29 0.03 6.64
C ASP A 259 -23.09 -1.25 6.67
N ASP A 260 -22.40 -2.40 6.71
CA ASP A 260 -22.99 -3.74 6.62
C ASP A 260 -22.14 -4.76 7.38
N VAL A 261 -22.81 -5.74 7.94
CA VAL A 261 -22.17 -6.81 8.73
C VAL A 261 -22.76 -8.15 8.37
N ARG A 262 -21.89 -9.11 8.08
CA ARG A 262 -22.27 -10.50 7.85
C ARG A 262 -21.36 -11.42 8.66
N THR A 263 -21.92 -12.46 9.25
CA THR A 263 -21.17 -13.51 9.95
C THR A 263 -21.29 -14.84 9.22
N GLY A 264 -20.21 -15.58 9.15
CA GLY A 264 -20.18 -16.90 8.53
C GLY A 264 -18.78 -17.51 8.43
N PRO A 265 -18.67 -18.72 7.87
CA PRO A 265 -17.37 -19.37 7.69
C PRO A 265 -16.40 -18.53 6.87
N LEU A 266 -15.09 -18.63 7.18
CA LEU A 266 -14.04 -17.88 6.49
C LEU A 266 -14.09 -18.03 4.97
N ASP A 267 -14.35 -19.23 4.47
CA ASP A 267 -14.41 -19.54 3.04
C ASP A 267 -15.69 -19.06 2.34
N SER A 268 -16.64 -18.48 3.10
CA SER A 268 -17.82 -17.81 2.56
C SER A 268 -17.52 -16.39 2.02
N VAL A 269 -16.28 -15.91 2.12
CA VAL A 269 -15.86 -14.65 1.47
C VAL A 269 -16.09 -14.73 -0.02
N ASP A 270 -16.60 -13.65 -0.62
CA ASP A 270 -16.75 -13.50 -2.07
C ASP A 270 -15.67 -12.57 -2.65
N ASP A 271 -15.57 -12.51 -3.99
CA ASP A 271 -14.59 -11.69 -4.68
C ASP A 271 -14.81 -10.20 -4.42
N ALA A 272 -16.06 -9.75 -4.27
CA ALA A 272 -16.41 -8.37 -4.00
C ALA A 272 -15.97 -7.93 -2.58
N PHE A 273 -15.99 -8.83 -1.60
CA PHE A 273 -15.49 -8.55 -0.26
C PHE A 273 -13.95 -8.53 -0.24
N ALA A 274 -13.31 -9.53 -0.85
CA ALA A 274 -11.85 -9.58 -0.97
C ALA A 274 -11.30 -8.33 -1.70
N TRP A 275 -12.01 -7.87 -2.73
CA TRP A 275 -11.69 -6.62 -3.41
C TRP A 275 -11.81 -5.40 -2.49
N ALA A 276 -12.86 -5.33 -1.68
CA ALA A 276 -13.13 -4.22 -0.77
C ALA A 276 -12.17 -4.16 0.44
N GLU A 277 -11.56 -5.28 0.82
CA GLU A 277 -10.47 -5.30 1.80
C GLU A 277 -9.23 -4.54 1.30
N GLY A 278 -9.04 -4.46 -0.02
CA GLY A 278 -7.98 -3.64 -0.62
C GLY A 278 -6.57 -4.16 -0.43
N GLU A 279 -6.39 -5.34 0.16
CA GLU A 279 -5.09 -5.90 0.56
C GLU A 279 -4.51 -6.85 -0.50
N GLY A 280 -3.18 -6.90 -0.59
CA GLY A 280 -2.47 -7.78 -1.50
C GLY A 280 -2.86 -7.54 -2.96
N ASP A 281 -3.09 -8.62 -3.70
CA ASP A 281 -3.55 -8.57 -5.10
C ASP A 281 -5.07 -8.45 -5.23
N ARG A 282 -5.79 -8.30 -4.11
CA ARG A 282 -7.24 -8.11 -3.99
C ARG A 282 -8.08 -9.29 -4.53
N THR A 283 -7.44 -10.43 -4.78
CA THR A 283 -8.15 -11.65 -5.18
C THR A 283 -8.66 -12.42 -3.97
N ARG A 284 -9.78 -13.14 -4.14
CA ARG A 284 -10.32 -14.02 -3.11
C ARG A 284 -9.30 -15.10 -2.67
N ALA A 285 -8.52 -15.60 -3.62
CA ALA A 285 -7.52 -16.64 -3.32
C ALA A 285 -6.41 -16.13 -2.40
N SER A 286 -5.84 -14.95 -2.71
CA SER A 286 -4.83 -14.29 -1.89
C SER A 286 -5.39 -13.90 -0.51
N TRP A 287 -6.62 -13.36 -0.49
CA TRP A 287 -7.32 -13.02 0.73
C TRP A 287 -7.46 -14.22 1.67
N LEU A 288 -7.98 -15.35 1.16
CA LEU A 288 -8.15 -16.58 1.93
C LEU A 288 -6.83 -17.12 2.48
N ASP A 289 -5.77 -17.10 1.67
CA ASP A 289 -4.46 -17.57 2.09
C ASP A 289 -3.87 -16.67 3.20
N GLY A 290 -3.97 -15.35 3.05
CA GLY A 290 -3.53 -14.36 4.04
C GLY A 290 -4.29 -14.52 5.37
N HIS A 291 -5.62 -14.54 5.32
CA HIS A 291 -6.48 -14.61 6.50
C HIS A 291 -6.40 -15.96 7.22
N ARG A 292 -6.22 -17.08 6.50
CA ARG A 292 -5.94 -18.38 7.13
C ARG A 292 -4.66 -18.34 7.96
N ARG A 293 -3.61 -17.73 7.41
CA ARG A 293 -2.34 -17.56 8.14
C ARG A 293 -2.48 -16.63 9.33
N TYR A 294 -3.22 -15.54 9.18
CA TYR A 294 -3.46 -14.59 10.25
C TYR A 294 -4.26 -15.22 11.39
N PHE A 295 -5.45 -15.75 11.11
CA PHE A 295 -6.33 -16.35 12.13
C PHE A 295 -5.73 -17.59 12.79
N ALA A 296 -4.93 -18.38 12.07
CA ALA A 296 -4.21 -19.51 12.69
C ALA A 296 -3.19 -19.05 13.77
N ARG A 297 -2.70 -17.81 13.68
CA ARG A 297 -1.80 -17.25 14.71
C ARG A 297 -2.55 -16.70 15.91
N VAL A 298 -3.70 -16.05 15.69
CA VAL A 298 -4.46 -15.37 16.75
C VAL A 298 -5.49 -16.28 17.40
N SER A 299 -5.95 -17.33 16.72
CA SER A 299 -6.89 -18.34 17.24
C SER A 299 -6.34 -19.76 17.07
N PRO A 300 -5.39 -20.21 17.92
CA PRO A 300 -4.79 -21.54 17.80
C PRO A 300 -5.78 -22.70 17.99
N GLY A 301 -6.95 -22.42 18.59
CA GLY A 301 -8.04 -23.40 18.80
C GLY A 301 -8.86 -23.75 17.57
N GLY A 302 -8.60 -23.06 16.45
CA GLY A 302 -9.33 -23.18 15.20
C GLY A 302 -10.04 -21.89 14.82
N ILE A 303 -10.28 -21.70 13.54
CA ILE A 303 -11.00 -20.55 13.01
C ILE A 303 -12.49 -20.87 13.10
N GLY A 304 -13.21 -20.14 13.97
CA GLY A 304 -14.67 -20.17 14.03
C GLY A 304 -15.32 -19.40 12.89
N ASP A 305 -16.54 -18.92 13.11
CA ASP A 305 -17.15 -17.96 12.20
C ASP A 305 -16.39 -16.63 12.23
N VAL A 306 -16.44 -15.93 11.11
CA VAL A 306 -15.81 -14.64 10.87
C VAL A 306 -16.88 -13.60 10.66
N VAL A 307 -16.69 -12.42 11.24
CA VAL A 307 -17.45 -11.22 10.93
C VAL A 307 -16.85 -10.56 9.70
N PHE A 308 -17.66 -10.34 8.69
CA PHE A 308 -17.33 -9.59 7.49
C PHE A 308 -18.02 -8.23 7.59
N GLU A 309 -17.25 -7.20 7.87
CA GLU A 309 -17.73 -5.84 8.06
C GLU A 309 -17.39 -4.97 6.85
N ARG A 310 -18.34 -4.14 6.41
CA ARG A 310 -18.10 -3.04 5.46
C ARG A 310 -18.25 -1.72 6.17
N PHE A 311 -17.42 -0.76 5.80
CA PHE A 311 -17.38 0.56 6.43
C PHE A 311 -16.97 1.65 5.44
N HIS A 312 -17.17 2.91 5.84
CA HIS A 312 -16.61 4.06 5.15
C HIS A 312 -16.04 5.08 6.12
N VAL A 313 -15.15 5.94 5.60
CA VAL A 313 -14.54 7.05 6.36
C VAL A 313 -15.55 8.20 6.46
N VAL A 314 -15.76 8.72 7.67
CA VAL A 314 -16.60 9.89 7.92
C VAL A 314 -15.81 11.10 8.44
N TRP A 315 -14.61 10.89 8.98
CA TRP A 315 -13.77 11.95 9.52
C TRP A 315 -12.29 11.56 9.54
N PRO A 316 -11.33 12.48 9.30
CA PRO A 316 -11.48 13.90 8.92
C PRO A 316 -12.16 14.08 7.54
N GLU A 317 -12.79 15.23 7.33
CA GLU A 317 -13.53 15.54 6.09
C GLU A 317 -12.68 15.33 4.83
N ALA A 318 -11.41 15.74 4.86
CA ALA A 318 -10.48 15.53 3.74
C ALA A 318 -10.26 14.05 3.39
N ASP A 319 -10.22 13.17 4.38
CA ASP A 319 -10.09 11.72 4.15
C ASP A 319 -11.42 11.12 3.67
N ALA A 320 -12.55 11.56 4.24
CA ALA A 320 -13.89 11.17 3.80
C ALA A 320 -14.14 11.55 2.33
N GLU A 321 -13.79 12.79 1.93
CA GLU A 321 -13.90 13.24 0.55
C GLU A 321 -13.00 12.47 -0.41
N ARG A 322 -11.74 12.20 -0.01
CA ARG A 322 -10.78 11.40 -0.79
C ARG A 322 -11.30 9.98 -1.01
N ALA A 323 -11.73 9.32 0.06
CA ALA A 323 -12.29 7.97 0.00
C ALA A 323 -13.56 7.91 -0.88
N ALA A 324 -14.46 8.87 -0.74
CA ALA A 324 -15.65 8.98 -1.58
C ALA A 324 -15.31 9.26 -3.06
N ALA A 325 -14.27 10.04 -3.35
CA ALA A 325 -13.82 10.30 -4.71
C ALA A 325 -13.27 9.02 -5.35
N PHE A 326 -12.49 8.23 -4.62
CA PHE A 326 -12.02 6.93 -5.09
C PHE A 326 -13.18 5.98 -5.36
N ALA A 327 -14.11 5.83 -4.43
CA ALA A 327 -15.29 4.98 -4.61
C ALA A 327 -16.10 5.34 -5.88
N ARG A 328 -16.22 6.64 -6.19
CA ARG A 328 -16.87 7.10 -7.44
C ARG A 328 -16.06 6.74 -8.68
N SER A 329 -14.72 6.79 -8.62
CA SER A 329 -13.85 6.48 -9.75
C SER A 329 -13.82 4.99 -10.09
N VAL A 330 -13.96 4.12 -9.09
CA VAL A 330 -13.99 2.65 -9.26
C VAL A 330 -15.40 2.08 -9.35
N GLY A 331 -16.45 2.89 -9.16
CA GLY A 331 -17.86 2.43 -9.09
C GLY A 331 -18.40 1.68 -10.29
N ALA A 332 -17.68 1.70 -11.43
CA ALA A 332 -17.97 0.89 -12.61
C ALA A 332 -17.05 -0.34 -12.72
N PHE A 333 -16.07 -0.50 -11.83
CA PHE A 333 -15.10 -1.59 -11.89
C PHE A 333 -15.62 -2.81 -11.15
N ARG A 334 -15.66 -3.96 -11.83
CA ARG A 334 -16.07 -5.24 -11.26
C ARG A 334 -14.86 -6.17 -11.18
N PRO A 335 -14.66 -6.87 -10.04
CA PRO A 335 -13.55 -7.81 -9.89
C PRO A 335 -13.50 -8.88 -10.99
N GLU A 336 -14.65 -9.29 -11.51
CA GLU A 336 -14.77 -10.28 -12.59
C GLU A 336 -14.09 -9.82 -13.90
N GLU A 337 -13.90 -8.52 -14.07
CA GLU A 337 -13.21 -7.96 -15.23
C GLU A 337 -11.68 -8.18 -15.20
N LEU A 338 -11.13 -8.57 -14.04
CA LEU A 338 -9.70 -8.90 -13.91
C LEU A 338 -9.35 -10.23 -14.60
N ASP A 339 -10.28 -11.19 -14.62
CA ASP A 339 -10.05 -12.53 -15.15
C ASP A 339 -10.16 -12.60 -16.69
N GLY A 340 -10.38 -11.48 -17.37
CA GLY A 340 -10.49 -11.44 -18.84
C GLY A 340 -11.71 -12.18 -19.40
N THR A 341 -12.65 -12.57 -18.57
CA THR A 341 -13.91 -13.18 -18.99
C THR A 341 -14.89 -12.07 -19.37
N PRO A 342 -15.29 -11.95 -20.65
CA PRO A 342 -16.28 -10.94 -21.04
C PRO A 342 -17.59 -11.20 -20.30
N ALA A 343 -18.19 -10.15 -19.73
CA ALA A 343 -19.51 -10.22 -19.12
C ALA A 343 -20.48 -10.90 -20.09
N GLN A 344 -21.08 -11.99 -19.69
CA GLN A 344 -22.15 -12.61 -20.47
C GLN A 344 -23.36 -11.67 -20.40
N THR A 345 -23.65 -11.03 -21.54
CA THR A 345 -24.84 -10.20 -21.75
C THR A 345 -26.11 -11.06 -21.83
#